data_0ea38c0ec7411e366a20fdc443863cab
#
_entry.id   0ea38c0ec7411e366a20fdc443863cab
#
_cell.length_a   1.000
_cell.length_b   1.000
_cell.length_c   1.000
_cell.angle_alpha   90.00
_cell.angle_beta   90.00
_cell.angle_gamma   90.00
#
_symmetry.space_group_name_H-M   'P 1'
#
loop_
_entity.id
_entity.type
_entity.pdbx_description
1 polymer ?
#
loop_
_entity_poly.entity_id
_entity_poly.type
_entity_poly.pdbx_seq_one_letter_code
_entity_poly.pdbx_strand_id
1 'polypeptide(L)'
;MNTSVIRYRVADFLKRYAPFDSVPESDLLTLAATGRVKFHESDEYIHRHGQKKTPFVWIIQQGRIELILERNDERQLLDVMGEGDILGLDRFIGDGDYKTSAVTTSDTILYAVTAQAFEELLANHPDVEQYFAAHFSLAASATGKASWLDAPPPPIDFLQHRPAHPGPELPADFTTRQAVRTLMTNRALAANVNGATLSASDLALFCNANPALLLHEIANSQSAAEMKPLLDLASRLVLNALARPSDVDDCSRMATEFVAAATTACIRLAEKDAADSGLTPPSTRLAWFAYGALARGELLRFVPPKVGVVFDDPAESTSTQATIYGSVVAGRLAEWLHQCGLTGPESRWPDGSHPCMPASEWRQFFASTIANPIEYDVYARREFFDLRPLAGDEAFIDELQSWLSTQLKNSDLLVPLLANDSLGNLPPLTFFSGLVVSLDGKEHKDLDLDANALAPISDAARVFALAAGHKQINTLDRLAAIGGNEVFQDAAEAYRVALYQQAIAGSSRLDPAKLERLDQRLLKTAFTSVLRLLEHTTRKLINFE
;
A
#
# COMPACT_ATOMS: atom_id res chain seq x y z
N MET A 1 22.38 47.06 -7.75
CA MET A 1 21.10 46.99 -7.02
C MET A 1 21.41 47.06 -5.54
N ASN A 2 20.70 47.90 -4.80
CA ASN A 2 21.01 48.19 -3.40
C ASN A 2 20.75 46.92 -2.56
N THR A 3 21.77 46.42 -1.88
CA THR A 3 21.74 45.18 -1.04
C THR A 3 20.61 45.21 0.01
N SER A 4 20.15 46.39 0.39
CA SER A 4 19.05 46.60 1.33
C SER A 4 17.68 46.16 0.75
N VAL A 5 17.41 46.41 -0.53
CA VAL A 5 16.13 46.07 -1.17
C VAL A 5 15.95 44.57 -1.30
N ILE A 6 17.04 43.82 -1.53
CA ILE A 6 17.01 42.36 -1.68
C ILE A 6 16.62 41.72 -0.34
N ARG A 7 17.15 42.19 0.78
CA ARG A 7 16.84 41.66 2.13
C ARG A 7 15.35 41.74 2.47
N TYR A 8 14.73 42.89 2.20
CA TYR A 8 13.29 43.07 2.45
C TYR A 8 12.44 42.15 1.56
N ARG A 9 12.82 41.96 0.30
CA ARG A 9 12.12 41.06 -0.60
C ARG A 9 12.21 39.60 -0.17
N VAL A 10 13.40 39.18 0.34
CA VAL A 10 13.60 37.82 0.84
C VAL A 10 12.79 37.61 2.12
N ALA A 11 12.82 38.56 3.07
CA ALA A 11 12.03 38.49 4.31
C ALA A 11 10.52 38.48 4.03
N ASP A 12 10.01 39.33 3.13
CA ASP A 12 8.61 39.35 2.70
C ASP A 12 8.20 38.05 2.01
N PHE A 13 9.09 37.49 1.20
CA PHE A 13 8.85 36.18 0.59
C PHE A 13 8.76 35.08 1.64
N LEU A 14 9.72 34.99 2.54
CA LEU A 14 9.74 33.96 3.60
C LEU A 14 8.49 34.03 4.47
N LYS A 15 8.03 35.22 4.80
CA LYS A 15 6.85 35.42 5.65
C LYS A 15 5.54 34.86 5.08
N ARG A 16 5.52 34.49 3.80
CA ARG A 16 4.34 33.87 3.15
C ARG A 16 4.27 32.35 3.36
N TYR A 17 5.33 31.75 3.88
CA TYR A 17 5.45 30.29 4.00
C TYR A 17 5.73 29.87 5.44
N ALA A 18 5.00 28.87 5.92
CA ALA A 18 5.30 28.24 7.19
C ALA A 18 6.69 27.57 7.15
N PRO A 19 7.44 27.60 8.26
CA PRO A 19 7.13 28.20 9.57
C PRO A 19 7.53 29.65 9.71
N PHE A 20 8.05 30.29 8.67
CA PHE A 20 8.57 31.65 8.71
C PHE A 20 7.50 32.73 8.92
N ASP A 21 6.23 32.40 8.66
CA ASP A 21 5.08 33.28 8.91
C ASP A 21 4.92 33.66 10.38
N SER A 22 5.41 32.81 11.31
CA SER A 22 5.41 33.07 12.76
C SER A 22 6.65 33.86 13.25
N VAL A 23 7.72 33.93 12.44
CA VAL A 23 8.98 34.57 12.83
C VAL A 23 8.88 36.11 12.75
N PRO A 24 9.39 36.87 13.73
CA PRO A 24 9.48 38.31 13.66
C PRO A 24 10.25 38.81 12.43
N GLU A 25 9.76 39.89 11.82
CA GLU A 25 10.37 40.44 10.60
C GLU A 25 11.85 40.81 10.79
N SER A 26 12.24 41.28 11.99
CA SER A 26 13.64 41.58 12.34
C SER A 26 14.58 40.40 12.15
N ASP A 27 14.11 39.21 12.51
CA ASP A 27 14.93 38.00 12.49
C ASP A 27 14.96 37.39 11.07
N LEU A 28 13.87 37.52 10.32
CA LEU A 28 13.85 37.21 8.89
C LEU A 28 14.79 38.15 8.10
N LEU A 29 14.85 39.41 8.44
CA LEU A 29 15.80 40.36 7.83
C LEU A 29 17.25 40.02 8.18
N THR A 30 17.51 39.54 9.39
CA THR A 30 18.82 39.06 9.81
C THR A 30 19.25 37.83 9.02
N LEU A 31 18.35 36.83 8.88
CA LEU A 31 18.59 35.67 8.04
C LEU A 31 18.82 36.07 6.57
N ALA A 32 17.95 36.91 6.02
CA ALA A 32 18.07 37.41 4.65
C ALA A 32 19.34 38.19 4.37
N ALA A 33 19.94 38.83 5.42
CA ALA A 33 21.18 39.55 5.29
C ALA A 33 22.38 38.67 4.90
N THR A 34 22.37 37.40 5.27
CA THR A 34 23.38 36.40 4.91
C THR A 34 23.15 35.76 3.56
N GLY A 35 21.95 36.00 2.98
CA GLY A 35 21.45 35.34 1.79
C GLY A 35 22.04 35.88 0.49
N ARG A 36 22.12 35.01 -0.49
CA ARG A 36 22.47 35.32 -1.89
C ARG A 36 21.38 34.72 -2.80
N VAL A 37 21.04 35.50 -3.84
CA VAL A 37 20.17 34.98 -4.91
C VAL A 37 21.02 34.21 -5.92
N LYS A 38 20.59 33.00 -6.25
CA LYS A 38 21.19 32.20 -7.33
C LYS A 38 20.15 31.81 -8.34
N PHE A 39 20.55 31.81 -9.59
CA PHE A 39 19.76 31.34 -10.72
C PHE A 39 20.38 30.04 -11.23
N HIS A 40 19.54 29.09 -11.55
CA HIS A 40 19.88 27.82 -12.20
C HIS A 40 18.97 27.63 -13.41
N GLU A 41 19.56 27.22 -14.53
CA GLU A 41 18.78 26.82 -15.71
C GLU A 41 18.12 25.43 -15.46
N SER A 42 17.19 25.04 -16.33
CA SER A 42 16.62 23.69 -16.29
C SER A 42 17.72 22.65 -16.49
N ASP A 43 17.57 21.49 -15.84
CA ASP A 43 18.50 20.34 -15.86
C ASP A 43 19.88 20.60 -15.21
N GLU A 44 20.02 21.63 -14.40
CA GLU A 44 21.22 21.86 -13.60
C GLU A 44 21.17 21.14 -12.25
N TYR A 45 22.32 20.59 -11.82
CA TYR A 45 22.47 20.02 -10.49
C TYR A 45 22.82 21.12 -9.48
N ILE A 46 22.03 21.22 -8.42
CA ILE A 46 22.32 22.07 -7.26
C ILE A 46 23.35 21.39 -6.37
N HIS A 47 23.20 20.07 -6.17
CA HIS A 47 24.18 19.18 -5.57
C HIS A 47 24.01 17.75 -6.08
N ARG A 48 25.05 16.93 -5.92
CA ARG A 48 25.04 15.51 -6.30
C ARG A 48 25.27 14.61 -5.10
N HIS A 49 24.69 13.42 -5.16
CA HIS A 49 24.99 12.33 -4.21
C HIS A 49 26.50 12.12 -4.07
N GLY A 50 26.98 11.96 -2.84
CA GLY A 50 28.41 11.81 -2.53
C GLY A 50 29.23 13.10 -2.59
N GLN A 51 28.63 14.24 -2.94
CA GLN A 51 29.31 15.55 -2.87
C GLN A 51 29.31 16.08 -1.43
N LYS A 52 30.37 16.78 -1.04
CA LYS A 52 30.44 17.44 0.27
C LYS A 52 29.34 18.48 0.41
N LYS A 53 28.68 18.47 1.56
CA LYS A 53 27.60 19.41 1.88
C LYS A 53 28.08 20.85 1.84
N THR A 54 27.36 21.70 1.13
CA THR A 54 27.65 23.14 1.04
C THR A 54 27.28 23.84 2.35
N PRO A 55 27.91 24.98 2.71
CA PRO A 55 27.59 25.74 3.92
C PRO A 55 26.29 26.57 3.77
N PHE A 56 25.38 26.17 2.87
CA PHE A 56 24.15 26.88 2.58
C PHE A 56 22.95 26.01 2.73
N VAL A 57 21.84 26.62 3.14
CA VAL A 57 20.47 26.15 3.03
C VAL A 57 19.83 26.92 1.88
N TRP A 58 19.08 26.23 1.04
CA TRP A 58 18.52 26.80 -0.17
C TRP A 58 17.00 26.87 -0.06
N ILE A 59 16.43 28.05 -0.32
CA ILE A 59 14.99 28.28 -0.31
C ILE A 59 14.57 28.55 -1.75
N ILE A 60 13.60 27.80 -2.25
CA ILE A 60 13.13 27.92 -3.63
C ILE A 60 12.19 29.12 -3.71
N GLN A 61 12.62 30.17 -4.43
CA GLN A 61 11.80 31.34 -4.65
C GLN A 61 10.90 31.16 -5.86
N GLN A 62 11.39 30.48 -6.89
CA GLN A 62 10.65 30.17 -8.11
C GLN A 62 11.29 28.97 -8.78
N GLY A 63 10.49 28.16 -9.50
CA GLY A 63 10.96 27.03 -10.25
C GLY A 63 10.63 25.69 -9.59
N ARG A 64 11.27 24.64 -10.07
CA ARG A 64 11.03 23.27 -9.62
C ARG A 64 12.32 22.47 -9.57
N ILE A 65 12.50 21.69 -8.52
CA ILE A 65 13.68 20.86 -8.26
C ILE A 65 13.20 19.43 -8.00
N GLU A 66 13.83 18.47 -8.65
CA GLU A 66 13.69 17.05 -8.31
C GLU A 66 14.81 16.62 -7.36
N LEU A 67 14.43 15.97 -6.26
CA LEU A 67 15.34 15.29 -5.36
C LEU A 67 15.39 13.84 -5.77
N ILE A 68 16.56 13.34 -6.16
CA ILE A 68 16.74 11.99 -6.70
C ILE A 68 17.79 11.21 -5.91
N LEU A 69 17.56 9.91 -5.79
CA LEU A 69 18.54 8.95 -5.29
C LEU A 69 19.16 8.22 -6.49
N GLU A 70 20.47 8.36 -6.63
CA GLU A 70 21.23 7.66 -7.69
C GLU A 70 21.93 6.46 -7.07
N ARG A 71 21.58 5.24 -7.52
CA ARG A 71 22.24 3.98 -7.14
C ARG A 71 22.37 3.08 -8.37
N ASN A 72 23.60 2.59 -8.64
CA ASN A 72 23.86 1.60 -9.68
C ASN A 72 23.28 1.98 -11.06
N ASP A 73 23.44 3.24 -11.48
CA ASP A 73 22.88 3.83 -12.72
C ASP A 73 21.34 3.93 -12.76
N GLU A 74 20.65 3.61 -11.68
CA GLU A 74 19.22 3.85 -11.54
C GLU A 74 18.96 5.18 -10.83
N ARG A 75 18.00 5.96 -11.36
CA ARG A 75 17.52 7.21 -10.77
C ARG A 75 16.15 6.97 -10.15
N GLN A 76 16.05 7.13 -8.85
CA GLN A 76 14.80 7.07 -8.13
C GLN A 76 14.40 8.48 -7.70
N LEU A 77 13.26 8.96 -8.17
CA LEU A 77 12.69 10.23 -7.72
C LEU A 77 12.19 10.08 -6.29
N LEU A 78 12.73 10.93 -5.38
CA LEU A 78 12.34 10.96 -3.98
C LEU A 78 11.32 12.07 -3.70
N ASP A 79 11.52 13.26 -4.31
CA ASP A 79 10.64 14.40 -4.08
C ASP A 79 10.71 15.40 -5.23
N VAL A 80 9.64 16.20 -5.38
CA VAL A 80 9.57 17.33 -6.30
C VAL A 80 9.27 18.59 -5.48
N MET A 81 10.28 19.44 -5.38
CA MET A 81 10.27 20.65 -4.56
C MET A 81 9.92 21.88 -5.41
N GLY A 82 9.15 22.80 -4.85
CA GLY A 82 8.69 24.03 -5.51
C GLY A 82 8.84 25.26 -4.63
N GLU A 83 8.17 26.34 -5.02
CA GLU A 83 8.21 27.65 -4.36
C GLU A 83 7.91 27.55 -2.85
N GLY A 84 8.77 28.12 -2.02
CA GLY A 84 8.69 28.10 -0.55
C GLY A 84 9.35 26.90 0.10
N ASP A 85 9.81 25.91 -0.66
CA ASP A 85 10.50 24.75 -0.11
C ASP A 85 11.96 25.00 0.18
N ILE A 86 12.51 24.18 1.09
CA ILE A 86 13.87 24.33 1.58
C ILE A 86 14.68 23.09 1.27
N LEU A 87 15.83 23.28 0.64
CA LEU A 87 16.77 22.24 0.27
C LEU A 87 18.05 22.38 1.11
N GLY A 88 18.72 21.26 1.40
CA GLY A 88 19.99 21.23 2.15
C GLY A 88 19.84 21.16 3.66
N LEU A 89 18.65 20.87 4.14
CA LEU A 89 18.37 20.67 5.58
C LEU A 89 18.95 19.37 6.13
N ASP A 90 19.28 18.40 5.27
CA ASP A 90 19.94 17.14 5.62
C ASP A 90 21.30 17.32 6.30
N ARG A 91 21.94 18.50 6.16
CA ARG A 91 23.18 18.83 6.89
C ARG A 91 23.01 18.89 8.42
N PHE A 92 21.79 19.16 8.91
CA PHE A 92 21.51 19.21 10.35
C PHE A 92 21.24 17.84 10.97
N ILE A 93 21.15 16.78 10.14
CA ILE A 93 20.84 15.42 10.59
C ILE A 93 22.10 14.57 10.81
N GLY A 94 23.26 15.00 10.35
CA GLY A 94 24.51 14.26 10.52
C GLY A 94 25.65 14.74 9.64
N ASP A 95 26.87 14.39 10.05
CA ASP A 95 28.08 14.66 9.30
C ASP A 95 28.18 13.75 8.07
N GLY A 96 28.72 14.27 6.99
CA GLY A 96 28.99 13.51 5.77
C GLY A 96 28.57 14.20 4.48
N ASP A 97 28.57 13.44 3.41
CA ASP A 97 28.25 13.92 2.07
C ASP A 97 26.74 13.90 1.82
N TYR A 98 26.27 14.59 0.76
CA TYR A 98 24.87 14.53 0.35
C TYR A 98 24.45 13.09 0.03
N LYS A 99 23.30 12.69 0.55
CA LYS A 99 22.72 11.35 0.31
C LYS A 99 21.86 11.30 -0.93
N THR A 100 21.56 12.46 -1.52
CA THR A 100 20.68 12.62 -2.68
C THR A 100 21.30 13.59 -3.68
N SER A 101 20.83 13.58 -4.92
CA SER A 101 21.09 14.63 -5.90
C SER A 101 19.88 15.54 -6.04
N ALA A 102 20.09 16.83 -6.25
CA ALA A 102 19.01 17.79 -6.53
C ALA A 102 19.22 18.42 -7.91
N VAL A 103 18.21 18.30 -8.77
CA VAL A 103 18.23 18.72 -10.17
C VAL A 103 17.08 19.65 -10.44
N THR A 104 17.32 20.76 -11.12
CA THR A 104 16.26 21.68 -11.58
C THR A 104 15.52 21.08 -12.78
N THR A 105 14.20 21.15 -12.79
CA THR A 105 13.37 20.73 -13.93
C THR A 105 12.74 21.93 -14.68
N SER A 106 13.03 23.12 -14.22
CA SER A 106 12.70 24.39 -14.87
C SER A 106 13.69 25.45 -14.40
N ASP A 107 13.75 26.58 -15.06
CA ASP A 107 14.50 27.74 -14.60
C ASP A 107 14.13 28.08 -13.17
N THR A 108 15.13 28.09 -12.27
CA THR A 108 14.93 28.12 -10.83
C THR A 108 15.71 29.25 -10.19
N ILE A 109 15.04 29.99 -9.31
CA ILE A 109 15.64 31.04 -8.48
C ILE A 109 15.68 30.56 -7.04
N LEU A 110 16.87 30.57 -6.44
CA LEU A 110 17.13 30.13 -5.07
C LEU A 110 17.63 31.27 -4.21
N TYR A 111 17.17 31.32 -2.96
CA TYR A 111 17.80 32.07 -1.90
C TYR A 111 18.73 31.14 -1.11
N ALA A 112 20.04 31.36 -1.22
CA ALA A 112 21.04 30.64 -0.46
C ALA A 112 21.32 31.40 0.83
N VAL A 113 20.88 30.90 1.99
CA VAL A 113 21.21 31.45 3.32
C VAL A 113 22.30 30.59 3.94
N THR A 114 23.17 31.19 4.80
CA THR A 114 24.20 30.40 5.45
C THR A 114 23.59 29.47 6.48
N ALA A 115 24.13 28.26 6.57
CA ALA A 115 23.66 27.27 7.53
C ALA A 115 23.76 27.78 8.96
N GLN A 116 24.85 28.53 9.29
CA GLN A 116 25.03 29.13 10.61
C GLN A 116 23.87 30.09 10.96
N ALA A 117 23.51 31.01 10.05
CA ALA A 117 22.40 31.94 10.30
C ALA A 117 21.04 31.22 10.41
N PHE A 118 20.89 30.10 9.73
CA PHE A 118 19.70 29.25 9.84
C PHE A 118 19.68 28.53 11.20
N GLU A 119 20.80 28.00 11.67
CA GLU A 119 20.97 27.44 13.03
C GLU A 119 20.66 28.45 14.12
N GLU A 120 21.15 29.67 13.99
CA GLU A 120 20.88 30.78 14.92
C GLU A 120 19.37 31.11 14.94
N LEU A 121 18.71 31.09 13.79
CA LEU A 121 17.24 31.25 13.70
C LEU A 121 16.52 30.14 14.46
N LEU A 122 16.89 28.87 14.23
CA LEU A 122 16.29 27.73 14.92
C LEU A 122 16.47 27.81 16.43
N ALA A 123 17.66 28.15 16.90
CA ALA A 123 17.97 28.28 18.33
C ALA A 123 17.14 29.39 19.02
N ASN A 124 16.81 30.46 18.28
CA ASN A 124 16.02 31.58 18.81
C ASN A 124 14.48 31.36 18.69
N HIS A 125 14.06 30.42 17.87
CA HIS A 125 12.64 30.14 17.60
C HIS A 125 12.33 28.63 17.74
N PRO A 126 12.09 28.14 18.98
CA PRO A 126 11.81 26.72 19.25
C PRO A 126 10.64 26.16 18.45
N ASP A 127 9.63 26.96 18.15
CA ASP A 127 8.48 26.52 17.32
C ASP A 127 8.91 26.25 15.88
N VAL A 128 9.84 27.05 15.35
CA VAL A 128 10.44 26.84 14.02
C VAL A 128 11.36 25.61 14.03
N GLU A 129 12.17 25.46 15.08
CA GLU A 129 12.99 24.27 15.29
C GLU A 129 12.11 23.01 15.36
N GLN A 130 11.03 23.03 16.14
CA GLN A 130 10.10 21.92 16.27
C GLN A 130 9.39 21.61 14.94
N TYR A 131 9.00 22.62 14.17
CA TYR A 131 8.44 22.45 12.83
C TYR A 131 9.42 21.72 11.92
N PHE A 132 10.69 22.14 11.86
CA PHE A 132 11.69 21.46 11.06
C PHE A 132 12.08 20.10 11.65
N ALA A 133 12.19 19.94 12.96
CA ALA A 133 12.45 18.66 13.60
C ALA A 133 11.32 17.65 13.31
N ALA A 134 10.07 18.10 13.31
CA ALA A 134 8.94 17.26 12.88
C ALA A 134 9.03 16.92 11.40
N HIS A 135 9.40 17.86 10.54
CA HIS A 135 9.63 17.64 9.10
C HIS A 135 10.89 16.80 8.86
N PHE A 136 11.94 16.97 9.66
CA PHE A 136 13.14 16.14 9.63
C PHE A 136 12.89 14.75 10.19
N SER A 137 12.11 14.61 11.24
CA SER A 137 11.70 13.30 11.71
C SER A 137 10.82 12.58 10.67
N LEU A 138 10.14 13.33 9.78
CA LEU A 138 9.38 12.81 8.65
C LEU A 138 10.27 12.54 7.43
N ALA A 139 11.22 13.41 7.09
CA ALA A 139 12.25 13.14 6.09
C ALA A 139 13.29 12.13 6.59
N ALA A 140 13.69 12.16 7.86
CA ALA A 140 14.45 11.11 8.51
C ALA A 140 13.60 9.87 8.83
N SER A 141 12.28 9.99 8.95
CA SER A 141 11.36 8.85 9.02
C SER A 141 11.06 8.25 7.67
N ALA A 142 11.11 9.03 6.59
CA ALA A 142 11.16 8.48 5.22
C ALA A 142 12.52 7.80 4.93
N THR A 143 13.60 8.17 5.67
CA THR A 143 14.94 7.59 5.54
C THR A 143 15.43 6.85 6.78
N GLY A 144 14.71 6.83 7.90
CA GLY A 144 15.30 6.47 9.19
C GLY A 144 14.44 5.90 10.31
N LYS A 145 13.14 5.67 10.18
CA LYS A 145 12.52 4.64 11.03
C LYS A 145 13.00 3.30 10.51
N ALA A 146 13.95 2.68 11.18
CA ALA A 146 14.30 1.31 10.89
C ALA A 146 13.05 0.44 11.14
N SER A 147 12.46 -0.07 10.07
CA SER A 147 11.49 -1.15 10.17
C SER A 147 12.15 -2.31 10.90
N TRP A 148 11.47 -2.98 11.83
CA TRP A 148 12.00 -4.21 12.43
C TRP A 148 12.29 -5.30 11.36
N LEU A 149 11.67 -5.21 10.19
CA LEU A 149 11.97 -6.05 9.03
C LEU A 149 13.38 -5.81 8.45
N ASP A 150 14.00 -4.67 8.73
CA ASP A 150 15.37 -4.34 8.32
C ASP A 150 16.41 -4.71 9.41
N ALA A 151 15.98 -5.29 10.54
CA ALA A 151 16.90 -5.79 11.56
C ALA A 151 17.81 -6.87 10.96
N PRO A 152 19.08 -6.94 11.40
CA PRO A 152 19.97 -8.00 10.95
C PRO A 152 19.40 -9.38 11.31
N PRO A 153 19.46 -10.37 10.40
CA PRO A 153 18.99 -11.71 10.71
C PRO A 153 19.93 -12.38 11.74
N PRO A 154 19.45 -13.43 12.43
CA PRO A 154 20.30 -14.23 13.30
C PRO A 154 21.53 -14.73 12.54
N PRO A 155 22.76 -14.61 13.11
CA PRO A 155 23.97 -15.13 12.49
C PRO A 155 23.90 -16.66 12.28
N ILE A 156 24.42 -17.14 11.16
CA ILE A 156 24.41 -18.60 10.84
C ILE A 156 25.09 -19.41 11.94
N ASP A 157 26.19 -18.92 12.51
CA ASP A 157 26.92 -19.60 13.59
C ASP A 157 26.03 -19.80 14.83
N PHE A 158 25.09 -18.89 15.10
CA PHE A 158 24.08 -19.04 16.15
C PHE A 158 23.12 -20.19 15.85
N LEU A 159 22.78 -20.41 14.58
CA LEU A 159 21.84 -21.44 14.14
C LEU A 159 22.48 -22.83 14.03
N GLN A 160 23.79 -22.95 13.81
CA GLN A 160 24.51 -24.21 13.54
C GLN A 160 24.38 -25.28 14.63
N HIS A 161 24.01 -24.91 15.85
CA HIS A 161 23.87 -25.83 16.99
C HIS A 161 22.48 -26.48 17.08
N ARG A 162 21.60 -26.22 16.13
CA ARG A 162 20.23 -26.73 16.12
C ARG A 162 20.05 -27.81 15.06
N PRO A 163 19.39 -28.93 15.41
CA PRO A 163 19.12 -29.99 14.43
C PRO A 163 18.21 -29.45 13.32
N ALA A 164 18.42 -29.93 12.10
CA ALA A 164 17.56 -29.62 10.96
C ALA A 164 16.11 -29.98 11.27
N HIS A 165 15.19 -29.07 10.97
CA HIS A 165 13.74 -29.26 11.12
C HIS A 165 13.11 -29.36 9.73
N PRO A 166 12.15 -30.28 9.48
CA PRO A 166 11.42 -30.27 8.23
C PRO A 166 10.63 -28.96 8.10
N GLY A 167 10.99 -28.12 7.14
CA GLY A 167 10.40 -26.80 6.94
C GLY A 167 10.84 -26.19 5.62
N PRO A 168 10.32 -24.99 5.28
CA PRO A 168 10.74 -24.29 4.09
C PRO A 168 12.23 -23.94 4.13
N GLU A 169 12.87 -23.93 2.97
CA GLU A 169 14.29 -23.60 2.83
C GLU A 169 14.50 -22.08 2.70
N LEU A 170 15.53 -21.57 3.33
CA LEU A 170 16.04 -20.21 3.21
C LEU A 170 17.49 -20.23 2.71
N PRO A 171 17.90 -19.27 1.86
CA PRO A 171 19.30 -19.14 1.47
C PRO A 171 20.19 -18.77 2.65
N ALA A 172 21.48 -19.06 2.59
CA ALA A 172 22.44 -18.76 3.67
C ALA A 172 22.55 -17.25 3.97
N ASP A 173 22.35 -16.43 2.96
CA ASP A 173 22.43 -14.97 3.01
C ASP A 173 21.04 -14.31 3.16
N PHE A 174 20.08 -15.02 3.78
CA PHE A 174 18.72 -14.54 3.96
C PHE A 174 18.67 -13.22 4.73
N THR A 175 17.67 -12.41 4.40
CA THR A 175 17.29 -11.21 5.17
C THR A 175 16.15 -11.54 6.13
N THR A 176 15.97 -10.71 7.15
CA THR A 176 14.81 -10.80 8.05
C THR A 176 13.49 -10.77 7.29
N ARG A 177 13.37 -9.92 6.25
CA ARG A 177 12.18 -9.86 5.37
C ARG A 177 11.91 -11.19 4.67
N GLN A 178 12.94 -11.83 4.13
CA GLN A 178 12.81 -13.15 3.49
C GLN A 178 12.40 -14.21 4.49
N ALA A 179 13.00 -14.23 5.68
CA ALA A 179 12.66 -15.17 6.73
C ALA A 179 11.18 -15.04 7.16
N VAL A 180 10.73 -13.82 7.47
CA VAL A 180 9.35 -13.54 7.84
C VAL A 180 8.39 -13.94 6.71
N ARG A 181 8.67 -13.53 5.48
CA ARG A 181 7.84 -13.88 4.32
C ARG A 181 7.73 -15.40 4.16
N THR A 182 8.86 -16.12 4.22
CA THR A 182 8.89 -17.58 4.08
C THR A 182 8.11 -18.28 5.18
N LEU A 183 8.31 -17.91 6.45
CA LEU A 183 7.59 -18.51 7.57
C LEU A 183 6.08 -18.26 7.49
N MET A 184 5.67 -17.04 7.19
CA MET A 184 4.25 -16.69 7.13
C MET A 184 3.53 -17.32 5.94
N THR A 185 4.12 -17.26 4.75
CA THR A 185 3.52 -17.85 3.53
C THR A 185 3.34 -19.36 3.66
N ASN A 186 4.29 -20.05 4.30
CA ASN A 186 4.23 -21.49 4.53
C ASN A 186 3.50 -21.86 5.84
N ARG A 187 3.04 -20.86 6.61
CA ARG A 187 2.45 -21.05 7.95
C ARG A 187 3.32 -21.91 8.86
N ALA A 188 4.65 -21.73 8.75
CA ALA A 188 5.66 -22.51 9.45
C ALA A 188 6.22 -21.74 10.66
N LEU A 189 6.57 -22.46 11.71
CA LEU A 189 7.25 -21.91 12.90
C LEU A 189 8.76 -22.05 12.84
N ALA A 190 9.29 -22.74 11.83
CA ALA A 190 10.71 -22.91 11.58
C ALA A 190 11.00 -23.05 10.08
N ALA A 191 12.19 -22.63 9.68
CA ALA A 191 12.74 -22.78 8.34
C ALA A 191 14.13 -23.41 8.41
N ASN A 192 14.56 -24.07 7.35
CA ASN A 192 15.87 -24.66 7.23
C ASN A 192 16.85 -23.69 6.54
N VAL A 193 18.03 -23.51 7.11
CA VAL A 193 19.12 -22.67 6.58
C VAL A 193 20.40 -23.50 6.58
N ASN A 194 20.80 -24.03 5.42
CA ASN A 194 22.01 -24.87 5.29
C ASN A 194 22.06 -26.05 6.31
N GLY A 195 20.94 -26.70 6.57
CA GLY A 195 20.88 -27.80 7.53
C GLY A 195 20.77 -27.37 9.00
N ALA A 196 20.72 -26.08 9.29
CA ALA A 196 20.39 -25.52 10.60
C ALA A 196 18.94 -25.02 10.63
N THR A 197 18.37 -24.87 11.82
CA THR A 197 16.98 -24.42 11.99
C THR A 197 16.92 -22.98 12.46
N LEU A 198 16.25 -22.13 11.67
CA LEU A 198 15.77 -20.81 12.09
C LEU A 198 14.34 -20.94 12.62
N SER A 199 14.09 -20.61 13.87
CA SER A 199 12.75 -20.63 14.47
C SER A 199 12.12 -19.23 14.56
N ALA A 200 10.79 -19.18 14.70
CA ALA A 200 10.06 -17.94 15.00
C ALA A 200 10.56 -17.28 16.30
N SER A 201 11.05 -18.08 17.28
CA SER A 201 11.64 -17.57 18.52
C SER A 201 12.97 -16.85 18.28
N ASP A 202 13.75 -17.27 17.29
CA ASP A 202 15.00 -16.58 16.94
C ASP A 202 14.70 -15.20 16.32
N LEU A 203 13.67 -15.09 15.50
CA LEU A 203 13.20 -13.80 15.00
C LEU A 203 12.76 -12.89 16.17
N ALA A 204 12.04 -13.42 17.15
CA ALA A 204 11.68 -12.65 18.34
C ALA A 204 12.90 -12.11 19.08
N LEU A 205 13.94 -12.91 19.21
CA LEU A 205 15.17 -12.53 19.93
C LEU A 205 15.96 -11.45 19.18
N PHE A 206 16.12 -11.57 17.86
CA PHE A 206 16.96 -10.67 17.06
C PHE A 206 16.24 -9.44 16.51
N CYS A 207 14.93 -9.56 16.21
CA CYS A 207 14.13 -8.49 15.61
C CYS A 207 13.12 -7.89 16.59
N ASN A 208 12.99 -8.43 17.79
CA ASN A 208 11.95 -8.08 18.77
C ASN A 208 10.53 -8.19 18.21
N ALA A 209 10.31 -9.17 17.32
CA ALA A 209 9.04 -9.43 16.65
C ALA A 209 8.88 -10.92 16.36
N ASN A 210 7.67 -11.43 16.53
CA ASN A 210 7.36 -12.84 16.29
C ASN A 210 6.06 -13.01 15.47
N PRO A 211 6.07 -12.59 14.17
CA PRO A 211 4.87 -12.63 13.36
C PRO A 211 4.39 -14.06 13.06
N ALA A 212 5.30 -15.03 12.94
CA ALA A 212 4.95 -16.42 12.63
C ALA A 212 4.25 -17.11 13.82
N LEU A 213 4.73 -16.90 15.05
CA LEU A 213 4.04 -17.41 16.23
C LEU A 213 2.67 -16.76 16.39
N LEU A 214 2.58 -15.44 16.21
CA LEU A 214 1.32 -14.71 16.31
C LEU A 214 0.30 -15.21 15.27
N LEU A 215 0.75 -15.49 14.04
CA LEU A 215 -0.07 -16.10 13.00
C LEU A 215 -0.60 -17.47 13.43
N HIS A 216 0.27 -18.30 14.03
CA HIS A 216 -0.08 -19.63 14.52
C HIS A 216 -1.11 -19.56 15.66
N GLU A 217 -0.94 -18.64 16.62
CA GLU A 217 -1.88 -18.43 17.72
C GLU A 217 -3.25 -17.96 17.22
N ILE A 218 -3.29 -17.01 16.26
CA ILE A 218 -4.54 -16.57 15.61
C ILE A 218 -5.24 -17.74 14.94
N ALA A 219 -4.53 -18.55 14.14
CA ALA A 219 -5.09 -19.69 13.41
C ALA A 219 -5.69 -20.76 14.35
N ASN A 220 -5.15 -20.92 15.57
CA ASN A 220 -5.56 -21.93 16.54
C ASN A 220 -6.51 -21.39 17.61
N SER A 221 -6.88 -20.12 17.60
CA SER A 221 -7.81 -19.52 18.57
C SER A 221 -9.16 -20.25 18.58
N GLN A 222 -9.70 -20.45 19.79
CA GLN A 222 -10.96 -21.17 20.01
C GLN A 222 -12.12 -20.25 20.38
N SER A 223 -11.86 -18.95 20.54
CA SER A 223 -12.86 -17.95 20.91
C SER A 223 -12.49 -16.56 20.41
N ALA A 224 -13.49 -15.69 20.28
CA ALA A 224 -13.26 -14.28 19.96
C ALA A 224 -12.46 -13.55 21.06
N ALA A 225 -12.63 -13.95 22.32
CA ALA A 225 -11.89 -13.37 23.44
C ALA A 225 -10.38 -13.64 23.37
N GLU A 226 -9.99 -14.81 22.85
CA GLU A 226 -8.58 -15.14 22.57
C GLU A 226 -8.08 -14.40 21.31
N MET A 227 -8.87 -14.39 20.24
CA MET A 227 -8.44 -13.90 18.91
C MET A 227 -8.30 -12.37 18.86
N LYS A 228 -9.23 -11.63 19.46
CA LYS A 228 -9.26 -10.16 19.39
C LYS A 228 -7.96 -9.50 19.85
N PRO A 229 -7.40 -9.80 21.05
CA PRO A 229 -6.14 -9.20 21.49
C PRO A 229 -4.95 -9.58 20.59
N LEU A 230 -4.97 -10.77 19.98
CA LEU A 230 -3.93 -11.19 19.02
C LEU A 230 -4.02 -10.39 17.72
N LEU A 231 -5.22 -10.13 17.21
CA LEU A 231 -5.43 -9.26 16.04
C LEU A 231 -5.03 -7.80 16.32
N ASP A 232 -5.32 -7.28 17.50
CA ASP A 232 -4.89 -5.96 17.92
C ASP A 232 -3.35 -5.87 18.00
N LEU A 233 -2.70 -6.94 18.47
CA LEU A 233 -1.23 -7.05 18.49
C LEU A 233 -0.67 -7.14 17.06
N ALA A 234 -1.27 -7.96 16.21
CA ALA A 234 -0.88 -8.13 14.81
C ALA A 234 -0.98 -6.81 14.01
N SER A 235 -2.05 -6.05 14.23
CA SER A 235 -2.23 -4.74 13.62
C SER A 235 -1.11 -3.76 14.03
N ARG A 236 -0.78 -3.69 15.33
CA ARG A 236 0.34 -2.86 15.82
C ARG A 236 1.69 -3.33 15.27
N LEU A 237 1.91 -4.64 15.16
CA LEU A 237 3.14 -5.20 14.63
C LEU A 237 3.34 -4.83 13.15
N VAL A 238 2.28 -4.89 12.35
CA VAL A 238 2.28 -4.44 10.95
C VAL A 238 2.57 -2.95 10.84
N LEU A 239 1.86 -2.11 11.61
CA LEU A 239 2.07 -0.66 11.59
C LEU A 239 3.48 -0.26 12.05
N ASN A 240 4.07 -0.98 13.01
CA ASN A 240 5.45 -0.76 13.43
C ASN A 240 6.48 -1.20 12.38
N ALA A 241 6.12 -2.13 11.50
CA ALA A 241 6.93 -2.53 10.36
C ALA A 241 6.86 -1.53 9.20
N LEU A 242 5.73 -0.82 9.08
CA LEU A 242 5.42 0.09 7.99
C LEU A 242 6.07 1.46 8.24
N ALA A 243 7.36 1.59 7.94
CA ALA A 243 8.10 2.83 8.15
C ALA A 243 8.05 3.78 6.93
N ARG A 244 7.87 3.23 5.72
CA ARG A 244 7.93 3.97 4.44
C ARG A 244 7.08 3.26 3.37
N PRO A 245 6.73 3.93 2.26
CA PRO A 245 5.93 3.32 1.18
C PRO A 245 6.53 2.02 0.61
N SER A 246 7.87 1.88 0.57
CA SER A 246 8.53 0.64 0.10
C SER A 246 8.29 -0.58 1.01
N ASP A 247 7.82 -0.40 2.24
CA ASP A 247 7.51 -1.51 3.16
C ASP A 247 6.10 -2.07 2.94
N VAL A 248 5.29 -1.40 2.11
CA VAL A 248 3.89 -1.76 1.84
C VAL A 248 3.74 -3.20 1.37
N ASP A 249 4.62 -3.67 0.48
CA ASP A 249 4.53 -5.03 -0.08
C ASP A 249 4.63 -6.12 1.00
N ASP A 250 5.60 -6.00 1.90
CA ASP A 250 5.78 -6.96 3.00
C ASP A 250 4.70 -6.81 4.07
N CYS A 251 4.38 -5.57 4.44
CA CYS A 251 3.38 -5.27 5.45
C CYS A 251 1.97 -5.67 5.02
N SER A 252 1.59 -5.45 3.75
CA SER A 252 0.27 -5.85 3.25
C SER A 252 0.13 -7.37 3.15
N ARG A 253 1.16 -8.08 2.70
CA ARG A 253 1.18 -9.55 2.70
C ARG A 253 1.08 -10.09 4.14
N MET A 254 1.83 -9.54 5.07
CA MET A 254 1.79 -9.94 6.49
C MET A 254 0.40 -9.68 7.11
N ALA A 255 -0.18 -8.51 6.92
CA ALA A 255 -1.53 -8.20 7.40
C ALA A 255 -2.58 -9.11 6.78
N THR A 256 -2.44 -9.39 5.48
CA THR A 256 -3.33 -10.32 4.76
C THR A 256 -3.29 -11.72 5.35
N GLU A 257 -2.10 -12.26 5.68
CA GLU A 257 -2.00 -13.59 6.29
C GLU A 257 -2.65 -13.64 7.68
N PHE A 258 -2.50 -12.59 8.50
CA PHE A 258 -3.20 -12.50 9.78
C PHE A 258 -4.72 -12.50 9.61
N VAL A 259 -5.26 -11.69 8.71
CA VAL A 259 -6.70 -11.62 8.46
C VAL A 259 -7.21 -12.92 7.83
N ALA A 260 -6.45 -13.54 6.93
CA ALA A 260 -6.80 -14.84 6.35
C ALA A 260 -6.84 -15.95 7.41
N ALA A 261 -5.83 -16.01 8.30
CA ALA A 261 -5.81 -16.98 9.39
C ALA A 261 -6.99 -16.79 10.36
N ALA A 262 -7.28 -15.54 10.74
CA ALA A 262 -8.44 -15.22 11.57
C ALA A 262 -9.76 -15.62 10.89
N THR A 263 -9.89 -15.34 9.59
CA THR A 263 -11.09 -15.71 8.82
C THR A 263 -11.25 -17.23 8.76
N THR A 264 -10.18 -17.96 8.49
CA THR A 264 -10.19 -19.43 8.48
C THR A 264 -10.57 -20.01 9.84
N ALA A 265 -10.03 -19.44 10.94
CA ALA A 265 -10.40 -19.83 12.29
C ALA A 265 -11.88 -19.52 12.59
N CYS A 266 -12.39 -18.36 12.18
CA CYS A 266 -13.80 -18.01 12.32
C CYS A 266 -14.73 -18.92 11.49
N ILE A 267 -14.32 -19.34 10.27
CA ILE A 267 -15.05 -20.34 9.48
C ILE A 267 -15.16 -21.64 10.26
N ARG A 268 -14.05 -22.16 10.80
CA ARG A 268 -14.04 -23.39 11.62
C ARG A 268 -14.95 -23.28 12.85
N LEU A 269 -14.97 -22.14 13.54
CA LEU A 269 -15.84 -21.90 14.68
C LEU A 269 -17.32 -21.80 14.26
N ALA A 270 -17.61 -21.14 13.13
CA ALA A 270 -18.97 -21.04 12.58
C ALA A 270 -19.51 -22.41 12.14
N GLU A 271 -18.68 -23.25 11.52
CA GLU A 271 -19.04 -24.63 11.15
C GLU A 271 -19.29 -25.49 12.39
N LYS A 272 -18.49 -25.33 13.46
CA LYS A 272 -18.71 -25.99 14.73
C LYS A 272 -20.05 -25.57 15.35
N ASP A 273 -20.34 -24.27 15.41
CA ASP A 273 -21.62 -23.77 15.94
C ASP A 273 -22.83 -24.28 15.14
N ALA A 274 -22.66 -24.44 13.82
CA ALA A 274 -23.69 -25.02 12.96
C ALA A 274 -23.92 -26.50 13.33
N ALA A 275 -22.83 -27.27 13.47
CA ALA A 275 -22.89 -28.68 13.87
C ALA A 275 -23.52 -28.86 15.25
N ASP A 276 -23.14 -28.04 16.24
CA ASP A 276 -23.72 -28.06 17.60
C ASP A 276 -25.23 -27.73 17.60
N SER A 277 -25.70 -27.01 16.57
CA SER A 277 -27.12 -26.72 16.32
C SER A 277 -27.84 -27.79 15.50
N GLY A 278 -27.16 -28.92 15.21
CA GLY A 278 -27.71 -30.03 14.45
C GLY A 278 -27.70 -29.86 12.92
N LEU A 279 -27.02 -28.82 12.42
CA LEU A 279 -26.81 -28.64 10.99
C LEU A 279 -25.58 -29.45 10.55
N THR A 280 -25.76 -30.40 9.68
CA THR A 280 -24.66 -31.19 9.11
C THR A 280 -24.17 -30.56 7.80
N PRO A 281 -22.85 -30.55 7.56
CA PRO A 281 -22.34 -30.13 6.27
C PRO A 281 -22.90 -31.00 5.14
N PRO A 282 -23.11 -30.44 3.95
CA PRO A 282 -23.50 -31.24 2.82
C PRO A 282 -22.43 -32.31 2.56
N SER A 283 -22.85 -33.50 2.10
CA SER A 283 -21.94 -34.63 1.76
C SER A 283 -21.13 -34.37 0.49
N THR A 284 -21.09 -33.14 -0.01
CA THR A 284 -20.44 -32.67 -1.23
C THR A 284 -19.15 -31.93 -0.91
N ARG A 285 -18.24 -31.85 -1.88
CA ARG A 285 -17.06 -30.97 -1.77
C ARG A 285 -17.52 -29.54 -1.52
N LEU A 286 -16.86 -28.84 -0.59
CA LEU A 286 -17.12 -27.46 -0.26
C LEU A 286 -15.79 -26.73 -0.09
N ALA A 287 -15.70 -25.51 -0.62
CA ALA A 287 -14.57 -24.63 -0.44
C ALA A 287 -15.02 -23.21 -0.09
N TRP A 288 -14.32 -22.62 0.86
CA TRP A 288 -14.41 -21.20 1.19
C TRP A 288 -13.29 -20.46 0.47
N PHE A 289 -13.61 -19.33 -0.11
CA PHE A 289 -12.63 -18.49 -0.78
C PHE A 289 -12.81 -17.02 -0.42
N ALA A 290 -11.72 -16.27 -0.46
CA ALA A 290 -11.73 -14.81 -0.43
C ALA A 290 -11.78 -14.26 -1.85
N TYR A 291 -12.32 -13.04 -1.98
CA TYR A 291 -12.20 -12.22 -3.18
C TYR A 291 -11.89 -10.77 -2.83
N GLY A 292 -11.50 -9.95 -3.80
CA GLY A 292 -11.09 -8.56 -3.55
C GLY A 292 -9.73 -8.42 -2.85
N ALA A 293 -9.58 -7.43 -1.96
CA ALA A 293 -8.29 -7.07 -1.37
C ALA A 293 -7.62 -8.20 -0.56
N LEU A 294 -8.40 -9.02 0.18
CA LEU A 294 -7.86 -10.18 0.89
C LEU A 294 -7.29 -11.22 -0.09
N ALA A 295 -8.00 -11.50 -1.17
CA ALA A 295 -7.52 -12.43 -2.20
C ALA A 295 -6.24 -11.92 -2.85
N ARG A 296 -6.17 -10.63 -3.16
CA ARG A 296 -5.00 -10.00 -3.79
C ARG A 296 -3.78 -9.85 -2.86
N GLY A 297 -3.92 -10.08 -1.56
CA GLY A 297 -2.80 -9.93 -0.62
C GLY A 297 -2.44 -8.47 -0.30
N GLU A 298 -3.43 -7.57 -0.31
CA GLU A 298 -3.24 -6.12 -0.31
C GLU A 298 -3.84 -5.41 0.91
N LEU A 299 -4.16 -6.15 1.98
CA LEU A 299 -4.69 -5.56 3.20
C LEU A 299 -3.56 -4.92 4.01
N LEU A 300 -3.71 -3.66 4.40
CA LEU A 300 -2.92 -3.02 5.46
C LEU A 300 -3.78 -2.68 6.68
N ARG A 301 -5.09 -2.68 6.51
CA ARG A 301 -6.08 -2.48 7.57
C ARG A 301 -6.77 -3.79 7.87
N PHE A 302 -7.01 -4.04 9.16
CA PHE A 302 -7.75 -5.20 9.64
C PHE A 302 -9.25 -4.93 9.51
N VAL A 303 -9.79 -5.27 8.34
CA VAL A 303 -11.20 -5.07 7.97
C VAL A 303 -11.86 -6.41 7.65
N PRO A 304 -13.20 -6.52 7.71
CA PRO A 304 -13.90 -7.75 7.34
C PRO A 304 -13.55 -8.15 5.91
N PRO A 305 -13.18 -9.41 5.68
CA PRO A 305 -12.90 -9.91 4.34
C PRO A 305 -14.19 -10.12 3.54
N LYS A 306 -14.07 -10.08 2.23
CA LYS A 306 -15.10 -10.56 1.31
C LYS A 306 -14.88 -12.05 1.08
N VAL A 307 -15.88 -12.87 1.40
CA VAL A 307 -15.79 -14.33 1.30
C VAL A 307 -16.95 -14.90 0.50
N GLY A 308 -16.70 -16.01 -0.19
CA GLY A 308 -17.67 -16.79 -0.93
C GLY A 308 -17.52 -18.28 -0.64
N VAL A 309 -18.55 -19.03 -1.00
CA VAL A 309 -18.61 -20.48 -0.84
C VAL A 309 -18.95 -21.11 -2.19
N VAL A 310 -18.20 -22.14 -2.57
CA VAL A 310 -18.50 -23.01 -3.70
C VAL A 310 -18.61 -24.44 -3.20
N PHE A 311 -19.59 -25.17 -3.74
CA PHE A 311 -19.79 -26.59 -3.46
C PHE A 311 -20.11 -27.35 -4.74
N ASP A 312 -19.92 -28.70 -4.73
CA ASP A 312 -20.25 -29.53 -5.86
C ASP A 312 -21.74 -29.39 -6.21
N ASP A 313 -22.05 -29.62 -7.49
CA ASP A 313 -23.43 -29.63 -7.98
C ASP A 313 -24.20 -30.74 -7.30
N PRO A 314 -25.13 -30.44 -6.40
CA PRO A 314 -25.82 -31.44 -5.63
C PRO A 314 -26.87 -32.16 -6.47
N ALA A 315 -27.22 -33.40 -6.09
CA ALA A 315 -28.47 -33.99 -6.57
C ALA A 315 -29.65 -33.07 -6.18
N GLU A 316 -30.69 -32.99 -6.99
CA GLU A 316 -31.86 -32.09 -6.75
C GLU A 316 -32.39 -32.15 -5.30
N SER A 317 -32.33 -33.34 -4.67
CA SER A 317 -32.80 -33.57 -3.30
C SER A 317 -31.93 -32.92 -2.20
N THR A 318 -30.69 -32.52 -2.50
CA THR A 318 -29.73 -31.99 -1.51
C THR A 318 -29.32 -30.55 -1.78
N SER A 319 -29.71 -29.95 -2.92
CA SER A 319 -29.34 -28.58 -3.31
C SER A 319 -29.77 -27.52 -2.28
N THR A 320 -31.04 -27.56 -1.86
CA THR A 320 -31.59 -26.64 -0.87
C THR A 320 -30.86 -26.76 0.48
N GLN A 321 -30.50 -27.98 0.88
CA GLN A 321 -29.78 -28.20 2.14
C GLN A 321 -28.35 -27.63 2.12
N ALA A 322 -27.64 -27.78 0.99
CA ALA A 322 -26.31 -27.20 0.81
C ALA A 322 -26.34 -25.66 0.86
N THR A 323 -27.30 -25.04 0.20
CA THR A 323 -27.48 -23.58 0.21
C THR A 323 -27.85 -23.06 1.61
N ILE A 324 -28.75 -23.77 2.33
CA ILE A 324 -29.10 -23.40 3.71
C ILE A 324 -27.87 -23.50 4.62
N TYR A 325 -27.10 -24.58 4.55
CA TYR A 325 -25.89 -24.77 5.34
C TYR A 325 -24.90 -23.61 5.11
N GLY A 326 -24.54 -23.35 3.85
CA GLY A 326 -23.59 -22.30 3.51
C GLY A 326 -24.05 -20.91 3.97
N SER A 327 -25.35 -20.59 3.80
CA SER A 327 -25.91 -19.31 4.24
C SER A 327 -25.92 -19.16 5.75
N VAL A 328 -26.24 -20.20 6.51
CA VAL A 328 -26.22 -20.18 7.99
C VAL A 328 -24.79 -20.03 8.51
N VAL A 329 -23.84 -20.80 7.95
CA VAL A 329 -22.42 -20.68 8.37
C VAL A 329 -21.86 -19.32 7.99
N ALA A 330 -22.20 -18.76 6.83
CA ALA A 330 -21.79 -17.40 6.45
C ALA A 330 -22.32 -16.32 7.43
N GLY A 331 -23.58 -16.46 7.88
CA GLY A 331 -24.15 -15.57 8.89
C GLY A 331 -23.39 -15.65 10.23
N ARG A 332 -23.08 -16.86 10.70
CA ARG A 332 -22.28 -17.09 11.91
C ARG A 332 -20.84 -16.59 11.76
N LEU A 333 -20.25 -16.77 10.59
CA LEU A 333 -18.94 -16.23 10.27
C LEU A 333 -18.91 -14.71 10.44
N ALA A 334 -19.93 -14.00 9.93
CA ALA A 334 -20.02 -12.55 10.10
C ALA A 334 -20.09 -12.14 11.58
N GLU A 335 -20.82 -12.88 12.41
CA GLU A 335 -20.89 -12.68 13.86
C GLU A 335 -19.52 -12.89 14.54
N TRP A 336 -18.80 -13.97 14.21
CA TRP A 336 -17.47 -14.24 14.74
C TRP A 336 -16.46 -13.16 14.35
N LEU A 337 -16.43 -12.76 13.06
CA LEU A 337 -15.56 -11.69 12.58
C LEU A 337 -15.82 -10.37 13.31
N HIS A 338 -17.10 -10.04 13.54
CA HIS A 338 -17.48 -8.85 14.30
C HIS A 338 -16.99 -8.91 15.75
N GLN A 339 -17.18 -10.03 16.43
CA GLN A 339 -16.74 -10.23 17.82
C GLN A 339 -15.21 -10.14 17.95
N CYS A 340 -14.46 -10.60 16.93
CA CYS A 340 -13.01 -10.50 16.87
C CYS A 340 -12.49 -9.07 16.56
N GLY A 341 -13.39 -8.11 16.29
CA GLY A 341 -13.03 -6.73 15.99
C GLY A 341 -12.81 -6.43 14.50
N LEU A 342 -13.01 -7.42 13.62
CA LEU A 342 -13.03 -7.21 12.19
C LEU A 342 -14.39 -6.64 11.79
N THR A 343 -14.55 -5.31 11.93
CA THR A 343 -15.80 -4.61 11.71
C THR A 343 -15.74 -3.73 10.46
N GLY A 344 -16.85 -3.64 9.75
CA GLY A 344 -16.95 -2.81 8.55
C GLY A 344 -18.31 -2.97 7.85
N PRO A 345 -18.52 -2.33 6.70
CA PRO A 345 -19.69 -2.59 5.89
C PRO A 345 -19.71 -4.06 5.50
N GLU A 346 -20.84 -4.72 5.72
CA GLU A 346 -21.00 -6.13 5.38
C GLU A 346 -20.67 -6.40 3.90
N SER A 347 -19.87 -7.44 3.66
CA SER A 347 -19.60 -7.92 2.31
C SER A 347 -20.84 -8.64 1.80
N ARG A 348 -21.68 -7.93 1.08
CA ARG A 348 -22.86 -8.52 0.47
C ARG A 348 -22.66 -8.68 -1.02
N TRP A 349 -23.23 -9.74 -1.55
CA TRP A 349 -23.45 -9.85 -2.98
C TRP A 349 -24.20 -8.61 -3.50
N PRO A 350 -24.07 -8.21 -4.78
CA PRO A 350 -24.76 -7.03 -5.32
C PRO A 350 -26.27 -7.00 -5.11
N ASP A 351 -26.92 -8.18 -4.99
CA ASP A 351 -28.34 -8.35 -4.70
C ASP A 351 -28.67 -8.46 -3.19
N GLY A 352 -27.65 -8.36 -2.32
CA GLY A 352 -27.80 -8.47 -0.87
C GLY A 352 -27.74 -9.90 -0.32
N SER A 353 -27.55 -10.93 -1.15
CA SER A 353 -27.35 -12.31 -0.73
C SER A 353 -25.87 -12.59 -0.40
N HIS A 354 -25.62 -13.67 0.36
CA HIS A 354 -24.26 -14.16 0.53
C HIS A 354 -23.84 -14.99 -0.71
N PRO A 355 -22.59 -14.84 -1.20
CA PRO A 355 -22.12 -15.61 -2.35
C PRO A 355 -21.87 -17.08 -1.97
N CYS A 356 -22.94 -17.86 -1.97
CA CYS A 356 -22.95 -19.30 -1.66
C CYS A 356 -23.70 -20.04 -2.76
N MET A 357 -22.99 -20.68 -3.69
CA MET A 357 -23.59 -21.30 -4.87
C MET A 357 -22.87 -22.60 -5.24
N PRO A 358 -23.57 -23.56 -5.92
CA PRO A 358 -22.91 -24.70 -6.52
C PRO A 358 -21.98 -24.31 -7.67
N ALA A 359 -21.06 -25.18 -8.02
CA ALA A 359 -20.05 -24.93 -9.05
C ALA A 359 -20.66 -24.60 -10.42
N SER A 360 -21.75 -25.21 -10.80
CA SER A 360 -22.46 -24.90 -12.05
C SER A 360 -23.02 -23.50 -12.07
N GLU A 361 -23.57 -23.01 -10.96
CA GLU A 361 -24.07 -21.64 -10.83
C GLU A 361 -22.94 -20.62 -10.84
N TRP A 362 -21.81 -20.89 -10.18
CA TRP A 362 -20.62 -20.06 -10.27
C TRP A 362 -20.10 -19.96 -11.70
N ARG A 363 -20.03 -21.11 -12.42
CA ARG A 363 -19.62 -21.09 -13.83
C ARG A 363 -20.61 -20.32 -14.70
N GLN A 364 -21.93 -20.49 -14.46
CA GLN A 364 -22.96 -19.73 -15.16
C GLN A 364 -22.86 -18.23 -14.87
N PHE A 365 -22.61 -17.85 -13.61
CA PHE A 365 -22.41 -16.47 -13.20
C PHE A 365 -21.23 -15.81 -13.96
N PHE A 366 -20.09 -16.48 -14.03
CA PHE A 366 -18.95 -15.98 -14.79
C PHE A 366 -19.22 -16.02 -16.31
N ALA A 367 -19.77 -17.11 -16.83
CA ALA A 367 -20.05 -17.24 -18.25
C ALA A 367 -21.02 -16.17 -18.75
N SER A 368 -22.10 -15.89 -17.99
CA SER A 368 -23.06 -14.85 -18.34
C SER A 368 -22.43 -13.45 -18.26
N THR A 369 -21.59 -13.18 -17.24
CA THR A 369 -20.87 -11.91 -17.10
C THR A 369 -19.90 -11.69 -18.26
N ILE A 370 -19.20 -12.74 -18.70
CA ILE A 370 -18.25 -12.68 -19.82
C ILE A 370 -18.99 -12.51 -21.17
N ALA A 371 -20.10 -13.22 -21.37
CA ALA A 371 -20.87 -13.17 -22.61
C ALA A 371 -21.66 -11.88 -22.79
N ASN A 372 -22.21 -11.34 -21.70
CA ASN A 372 -23.08 -10.16 -21.72
C ASN A 372 -22.65 -9.13 -20.65
N PRO A 373 -21.42 -8.58 -20.73
CA PRO A 373 -20.86 -7.74 -19.68
C PRO A 373 -21.60 -6.41 -19.47
N ILE A 374 -22.38 -5.95 -20.45
CA ILE A 374 -23.24 -4.75 -20.33
C ILE A 374 -24.50 -5.04 -19.51
N GLU A 375 -25.12 -6.20 -19.72
CA GLU A 375 -26.35 -6.61 -19.02
C GLU A 375 -26.08 -6.93 -17.55
N TYR A 376 -24.97 -7.59 -17.28
CA TYR A 376 -24.54 -7.96 -15.94
C TYR A 376 -23.45 -6.98 -15.48
N ASP A 377 -23.79 -6.00 -14.69
CA ASP A 377 -22.87 -4.99 -14.15
C ASP A 377 -21.48 -5.56 -13.83
N VAL A 378 -20.60 -5.58 -14.85
CA VAL A 378 -19.26 -6.19 -14.75
C VAL A 378 -18.40 -5.47 -13.73
N TYR A 379 -18.63 -4.16 -13.52
CA TYR A 379 -17.91 -3.38 -12.52
C TYR A 379 -18.20 -3.90 -11.10
N ALA A 380 -19.46 -4.13 -10.76
CA ALA A 380 -19.82 -4.70 -9.45
C ALA A 380 -19.25 -6.12 -9.25
N ARG A 381 -19.01 -6.85 -10.34
CA ARG A 381 -18.54 -8.25 -10.32
C ARG A 381 -17.04 -8.41 -10.49
N ARG A 382 -16.30 -7.35 -10.80
CA ARG A 382 -14.88 -7.42 -11.16
C ARG A 382 -13.96 -8.04 -10.10
N GLU A 383 -14.29 -7.91 -8.83
CA GLU A 383 -13.48 -8.48 -7.75
C GLU A 383 -13.56 -10.01 -7.66
N PHE A 384 -14.59 -10.62 -8.23
CA PHE A 384 -14.70 -12.08 -8.32
C PHE A 384 -13.74 -12.73 -9.32
N PHE A 385 -12.98 -11.94 -10.09
CA PHE A 385 -11.86 -12.45 -10.87
C PHE A 385 -10.59 -12.65 -10.03
N ASP A 386 -10.58 -12.20 -8.77
CA ASP A 386 -9.50 -12.37 -7.82
C ASP A 386 -9.96 -13.35 -6.73
N LEU A 387 -9.64 -14.64 -6.88
CA LEU A 387 -10.03 -15.69 -5.94
C LEU A 387 -8.81 -16.22 -5.18
N ARG A 388 -8.99 -16.49 -3.88
CA ARG A 388 -7.99 -17.13 -3.01
C ARG A 388 -8.68 -18.16 -2.12
N PRO A 389 -8.21 -19.43 -2.07
CA PRO A 389 -8.75 -20.41 -1.15
C PRO A 389 -8.50 -20.01 0.30
N LEU A 390 -9.45 -20.29 1.20
CA LEU A 390 -9.35 -20.05 2.65
C LEU A 390 -9.50 -21.35 3.45
N ALA A 391 -10.49 -22.16 3.14
CA ALA A 391 -10.78 -23.41 3.86
C ALA A 391 -11.53 -24.39 2.96
N GLY A 392 -11.51 -25.67 3.31
CA GLY A 392 -12.14 -26.76 2.56
C GLY A 392 -11.25 -27.28 1.44
N ASP A 393 -11.85 -27.63 0.30
CA ASP A 393 -11.12 -28.21 -0.85
C ASP A 393 -10.49 -27.11 -1.72
N GLU A 394 -9.22 -26.79 -1.46
CA GLU A 394 -8.49 -25.76 -2.21
C GLU A 394 -8.41 -26.04 -3.71
N ALA A 395 -8.27 -27.30 -4.11
CA ALA A 395 -8.22 -27.69 -5.52
C ALA A 395 -9.48 -27.27 -6.29
N PHE A 396 -10.61 -27.11 -5.59
CA PHE A 396 -11.85 -26.66 -6.18
C PHE A 396 -11.77 -25.20 -6.70
N ILE A 397 -11.07 -24.36 -5.98
CA ILE A 397 -10.83 -22.96 -6.39
C ILE A 397 -9.87 -22.91 -7.57
N ASP A 398 -8.82 -23.73 -7.57
CA ASP A 398 -7.87 -23.84 -8.69
C ASP A 398 -8.57 -24.32 -9.99
N GLU A 399 -9.48 -25.29 -9.88
CA GLU A 399 -10.32 -25.75 -11.00
C GLU A 399 -11.17 -24.61 -11.56
N LEU A 400 -11.84 -23.85 -10.68
CA LEU A 400 -12.70 -22.72 -11.06
C LEU A 400 -11.88 -21.61 -11.73
N GLN A 401 -10.71 -21.25 -11.19
CA GLN A 401 -9.81 -20.26 -11.78
C GLN A 401 -9.26 -20.70 -13.14
N SER A 402 -8.90 -21.98 -13.28
CA SER A 402 -8.40 -22.53 -14.54
C SER A 402 -9.48 -22.51 -15.62
N TRP A 403 -10.71 -22.87 -15.25
CA TRP A 403 -11.87 -22.78 -16.14
C TRP A 403 -12.13 -21.31 -16.54
N LEU A 404 -12.16 -20.39 -15.57
CA LEU A 404 -12.36 -18.96 -15.80
C LEU A 404 -11.31 -18.37 -16.75
N SER A 405 -10.04 -18.69 -16.55
CA SER A 405 -8.94 -18.25 -17.41
C SER A 405 -9.12 -18.71 -18.86
N THR A 406 -9.72 -19.87 -19.06
CA THR A 406 -10.04 -20.39 -20.40
C THR A 406 -11.19 -19.62 -21.05
N GLN A 407 -12.24 -19.27 -20.30
CA GLN A 407 -13.37 -18.50 -20.81
C GLN A 407 -12.96 -17.06 -21.19
N LEU A 408 -12.09 -16.44 -20.38
CA LEU A 408 -11.62 -15.06 -20.61
C LEU A 408 -10.86 -14.89 -21.94
N LYS A 409 -10.11 -15.91 -22.37
CA LYS A 409 -9.38 -15.89 -23.65
C LYS A 409 -10.30 -15.78 -24.88
N ASN A 410 -11.58 -16.11 -24.71
CA ASN A 410 -12.56 -16.13 -25.78
C ASN A 410 -13.49 -14.90 -25.78
N SER A 411 -13.20 -13.87 -24.98
CA SER A 411 -14.05 -12.68 -24.85
C SER A 411 -13.40 -11.43 -25.40
N ASP A 412 -13.89 -10.93 -26.52
CA ASP A 412 -13.41 -9.68 -27.14
C ASP A 412 -13.99 -8.42 -26.48
N LEU A 413 -15.11 -8.54 -25.77
CA LEU A 413 -15.83 -7.39 -25.20
C LEU A 413 -15.52 -7.11 -23.73
N LEU A 414 -15.20 -8.13 -22.95
CA LEU A 414 -15.04 -7.99 -21.49
C LEU A 414 -13.87 -7.06 -21.14
N VAL A 415 -12.72 -7.24 -21.78
CA VAL A 415 -11.49 -6.46 -21.50
C VAL A 415 -11.71 -4.98 -21.77
N PRO A 416 -12.22 -4.53 -22.95
CA PRO A 416 -12.51 -3.13 -23.20
C PRO A 416 -13.53 -2.51 -22.23
N LEU A 417 -14.54 -3.26 -21.82
CA LEU A 417 -15.56 -2.76 -20.90
C LEU A 417 -14.99 -2.59 -19.48
N LEU A 418 -14.26 -3.59 -18.97
CA LEU A 418 -13.55 -3.46 -17.70
C LEU A 418 -12.53 -2.30 -17.73
N ALA A 419 -11.85 -2.10 -18.87
CA ALA A 419 -10.94 -0.97 -19.06
C ALA A 419 -11.69 0.36 -18.98
N ASN A 420 -12.83 0.47 -19.64
CA ASN A 420 -13.68 1.66 -19.59
C ASN A 420 -14.20 1.94 -18.15
N ASP A 421 -14.61 0.90 -17.44
CA ASP A 421 -15.08 1.03 -16.06
C ASP A 421 -13.97 1.52 -15.11
N SER A 422 -12.71 1.15 -15.35
CA SER A 422 -11.57 1.65 -14.57
C SER A 422 -11.41 3.18 -14.65
N LEU A 423 -11.97 3.82 -15.69
CA LEU A 423 -11.96 5.28 -15.88
C LEU A 423 -13.06 5.99 -15.08
N GLY A 424 -13.96 5.27 -14.43
CA GLY A 424 -15.11 5.86 -13.72
C GLY A 424 -14.74 6.74 -12.52
N ASN A 425 -13.55 6.54 -11.93
CA ASN A 425 -13.07 7.26 -10.76
C ASN A 425 -11.72 7.92 -11.05
N LEU A 426 -11.77 9.12 -11.60
CA LEU A 426 -10.55 9.86 -11.91
C LEU A 426 -9.99 10.56 -10.67
N PRO A 427 -8.65 10.65 -10.52
CA PRO A 427 -8.04 11.43 -9.47
C PRO A 427 -8.46 12.91 -9.51
N PRO A 428 -8.50 13.60 -8.36
CA PRO A 428 -8.87 15.01 -8.32
C PRO A 428 -7.83 15.89 -9.02
N LEU A 429 -8.27 16.98 -9.64
CA LEU A 429 -7.38 17.95 -10.29
C LEU A 429 -6.48 18.67 -9.29
N THR A 430 -7.05 19.05 -8.16
CA THR A 430 -6.34 19.75 -7.09
C THR A 430 -6.93 19.38 -5.73
N PHE A 431 -6.09 19.43 -4.70
CA PHE A 431 -6.48 19.26 -3.30
C PHE A 431 -5.62 20.16 -2.39
N PHE A 432 -5.77 21.47 -2.57
CA PHE A 432 -5.08 22.46 -1.76
C PHE A 432 -6.05 23.20 -0.82
N SER A 433 -5.54 23.69 0.27
CA SER A 433 -6.28 24.54 1.20
C SER A 433 -7.56 23.90 1.78
N GLY A 434 -7.59 22.57 1.92
CA GLY A 434 -8.74 21.86 2.50
C GLY A 434 -9.89 21.60 1.54
N LEU A 435 -9.72 21.86 0.24
CA LEU A 435 -10.70 21.57 -0.80
C LEU A 435 -10.12 20.60 -1.84
N VAL A 436 -10.91 19.60 -2.18
CA VAL A 436 -10.65 18.65 -3.27
C VAL A 436 -11.52 19.02 -4.45
N VAL A 437 -10.92 19.35 -5.59
CA VAL A 437 -11.66 19.70 -6.80
C VAL A 437 -11.58 18.55 -7.78
N SER A 438 -12.71 17.89 -8.02
CA SER A 438 -12.85 16.82 -9.01
C SER A 438 -12.80 17.36 -10.44
N LEU A 439 -12.59 16.45 -11.41
CA LEU A 439 -12.54 16.81 -12.84
C LEU A 439 -13.85 17.41 -13.37
N ASP A 440 -14.98 17.10 -12.73
CA ASP A 440 -16.30 17.69 -13.03
C ASP A 440 -16.50 19.10 -12.39
N GLY A 441 -15.47 19.63 -11.72
CA GLY A 441 -15.48 20.92 -11.04
C GLY A 441 -16.20 20.93 -9.69
N LYS A 442 -16.65 19.79 -9.17
CA LYS A 442 -17.25 19.71 -7.84
C LYS A 442 -16.20 19.76 -6.74
N GLU A 443 -16.52 20.45 -5.67
CA GLU A 443 -15.69 20.57 -4.48
C GLU A 443 -16.10 19.52 -3.44
N HIS A 444 -15.10 18.81 -2.90
CA HIS A 444 -15.25 17.84 -1.82
C HIS A 444 -14.39 18.26 -0.63
N LYS A 445 -14.78 17.83 0.57
CA LYS A 445 -13.99 18.07 1.79
C LYS A 445 -12.92 17.01 2.00
N ASP A 446 -13.14 15.82 1.48
CA ASP A 446 -12.31 14.65 1.72
C ASP A 446 -11.74 14.10 0.41
N LEU A 447 -10.52 13.63 0.49
CA LEU A 447 -9.83 12.88 -0.55
C LEU A 447 -10.07 11.38 -0.32
N ASP A 448 -10.70 10.69 -1.27
CA ASP A 448 -10.96 9.25 -1.16
C ASP A 448 -9.87 8.46 -1.90
N LEU A 449 -8.92 7.88 -1.14
CA LEU A 449 -7.81 7.12 -1.72
C LEU A 449 -8.26 5.81 -2.37
N ASP A 450 -9.31 5.17 -1.86
CA ASP A 450 -9.85 3.95 -2.49
C ASP A 450 -10.39 4.28 -3.89
N ALA A 451 -11.22 5.30 -3.98
CA ALA A 451 -11.84 5.69 -5.25
C ALA A 451 -10.86 6.36 -6.22
N ASN A 452 -9.95 7.22 -5.71
CA ASN A 452 -9.14 8.09 -6.56
C ASN A 452 -7.74 7.54 -6.91
N ALA A 453 -7.28 6.47 -6.23
CA ALA A 453 -5.98 5.87 -6.51
C ALA A 453 -6.02 4.33 -6.53
N LEU A 454 -6.44 3.69 -5.44
CA LEU A 454 -6.28 2.25 -5.29
C LEU A 454 -7.16 1.45 -6.27
N ALA A 455 -8.45 1.78 -6.38
CA ALA A 455 -9.35 1.11 -7.32
C ALA A 455 -8.93 1.32 -8.79
N PRO A 456 -8.66 2.55 -9.27
CA PRO A 456 -8.21 2.75 -10.65
C PRO A 456 -6.95 1.95 -11.01
N ILE A 457 -5.95 1.91 -10.10
CA ILE A 457 -4.71 1.16 -10.35
C ILE A 457 -4.98 -0.35 -10.34
N SER A 458 -5.71 -0.86 -9.34
CA SER A 458 -5.98 -2.30 -9.23
C SER A 458 -6.86 -2.81 -10.38
N ASP A 459 -7.82 -2.01 -10.83
CA ASP A 459 -8.69 -2.35 -11.94
C ASP A 459 -7.92 -2.33 -13.27
N ALA A 460 -7.12 -1.30 -13.55
CA ALA A 460 -6.25 -1.27 -14.72
C ALA A 460 -5.25 -2.46 -14.74
N ALA A 461 -4.56 -2.71 -13.62
CA ALA A 461 -3.63 -3.84 -13.50
C ALA A 461 -4.32 -5.19 -13.76
N ARG A 462 -5.56 -5.37 -13.24
CA ARG A 462 -6.38 -6.57 -13.50
C ARG A 462 -6.67 -6.71 -14.98
N VAL A 463 -7.12 -5.65 -15.63
CA VAL A 463 -7.51 -5.68 -17.05
C VAL A 463 -6.32 -6.02 -17.95
N PHE A 464 -5.17 -5.37 -17.74
CA PHE A 464 -3.96 -5.70 -18.48
C PHE A 464 -3.49 -7.14 -18.24
N ALA A 465 -3.53 -7.62 -16.99
CA ALA A 465 -3.17 -8.99 -16.66
C ALA A 465 -4.10 -10.02 -17.33
N LEU A 466 -5.41 -9.77 -17.29
CA LEU A 466 -6.39 -10.61 -17.97
C LEU A 466 -6.19 -10.63 -19.49
N ALA A 467 -5.95 -9.47 -20.11
CA ALA A 467 -5.68 -9.35 -21.53
C ALA A 467 -4.40 -10.11 -21.94
N ALA A 468 -3.37 -10.10 -21.09
CA ALA A 468 -2.11 -10.81 -21.33
C ALA A 468 -2.15 -12.29 -20.91
N GLY A 469 -3.22 -12.77 -20.27
CA GLY A 469 -3.34 -14.14 -19.79
C GLY A 469 -2.47 -14.45 -18.56
N HIS A 470 -2.08 -13.42 -17.80
CA HIS A 470 -1.32 -13.57 -16.55
C HIS A 470 -2.20 -14.13 -15.42
N LYS A 471 -1.62 -14.98 -14.58
CA LYS A 471 -2.33 -15.63 -13.46
C LYS A 471 -2.19 -14.88 -12.13
N GLN A 472 -1.33 -13.89 -12.05
CA GLN A 472 -1.14 -13.09 -10.84
C GLN A 472 -2.44 -12.38 -10.47
N ILE A 473 -2.76 -12.36 -9.17
CA ILE A 473 -3.94 -11.66 -8.64
C ILE A 473 -3.56 -10.39 -7.88
N ASN A 474 -2.37 -10.33 -7.26
CA ASN A 474 -1.87 -9.13 -6.59
C ASN A 474 -1.60 -8.00 -7.58
N THR A 475 -1.99 -6.77 -7.26
CA THR A 475 -1.88 -5.60 -8.14
C THR A 475 -0.43 -5.29 -8.51
N LEU A 476 0.50 -5.31 -7.55
CA LEU A 476 1.91 -5.03 -7.81
C LEU A 476 2.57 -6.14 -8.61
N ASP A 477 2.24 -7.41 -8.33
CA ASP A 477 2.72 -8.56 -9.11
C ASP A 477 2.18 -8.53 -10.55
N ARG A 478 0.93 -8.06 -10.76
CA ARG A 478 0.35 -7.84 -12.09
C ARG A 478 1.12 -6.75 -12.85
N LEU A 479 1.32 -5.59 -12.23
CA LEU A 479 2.07 -4.48 -12.84
C LEU A 479 3.50 -4.90 -13.20
N ALA A 480 4.16 -5.67 -12.33
CA ALA A 480 5.49 -6.20 -12.59
C ALA A 480 5.50 -7.23 -13.74
N ALA A 481 4.48 -8.11 -13.81
CA ALA A 481 4.38 -9.16 -14.84
C ALA A 481 4.09 -8.58 -16.23
N ILE A 482 3.32 -7.49 -16.34
CA ILE A 482 3.06 -6.79 -17.59
C ILE A 482 4.35 -6.19 -18.15
N GLY A 483 5.28 -5.73 -17.30
CA GLY A 483 6.66 -5.40 -17.59
C GLY A 483 6.90 -4.20 -18.50
N GLY A 484 8.17 -3.77 -18.56
CA GLY A 484 8.76 -3.01 -19.70
C GLY A 484 8.32 -1.55 -19.90
N ASN A 485 7.36 -1.01 -19.15
CA ASN A 485 6.87 0.35 -19.33
C ASN A 485 6.92 1.15 -18.01
N GLU A 486 7.55 2.32 -18.07
CA GLU A 486 7.66 3.26 -16.94
C GLU A 486 6.28 3.58 -16.31
N VAL A 487 5.21 3.63 -17.12
CA VAL A 487 3.84 3.87 -16.63
C VAL A 487 3.39 2.84 -15.59
N PHE A 488 3.76 1.57 -15.74
CA PHE A 488 3.40 0.53 -14.77
C PHE A 488 4.28 0.58 -13.52
N GLN A 489 5.53 0.99 -13.65
CA GLN A 489 6.43 1.22 -12.49
C GLN A 489 5.93 2.41 -11.67
N ASP A 490 5.63 3.54 -12.33
CA ASP A 490 5.06 4.74 -11.68
C ASP A 490 3.72 4.42 -10.99
N ALA A 491 2.87 3.61 -11.62
CA ALA A 491 1.61 3.16 -11.04
C ALA A 491 1.82 2.27 -9.81
N ALA A 492 2.83 1.41 -9.81
CA ALA A 492 3.18 0.58 -8.64
C ALA A 492 3.64 1.43 -7.47
N GLU A 493 4.47 2.45 -7.72
CA GLU A 493 4.87 3.41 -6.67
C GLU A 493 3.67 4.22 -6.16
N ALA A 494 2.80 4.70 -7.06
CA ALA A 494 1.58 5.40 -6.68
C ALA A 494 0.66 4.54 -5.80
N TYR A 495 0.57 3.25 -6.12
CA TYR A 495 -0.19 2.29 -5.33
C TYR A 495 0.37 2.11 -3.91
N ARG A 496 1.71 1.99 -3.78
CA ARG A 496 2.39 1.92 -2.48
C ARG A 496 2.17 3.18 -1.65
N VAL A 497 2.31 4.35 -2.27
CA VAL A 497 2.07 5.63 -1.58
C VAL A 497 0.63 5.74 -1.09
N ALA A 498 -0.36 5.38 -1.92
CA ALA A 498 -1.76 5.45 -1.53
C ALA A 498 -2.10 4.48 -0.39
N LEU A 499 -1.63 3.23 -0.44
CA LEU A 499 -1.80 2.25 0.63
C LEU A 499 -1.10 2.67 1.93
N TYR A 500 0.12 3.21 1.83
CA TYR A 500 0.86 3.73 2.98
C TYR A 500 0.08 4.86 3.66
N GLN A 501 -0.37 5.85 2.91
CA GLN A 501 -1.14 6.98 3.44
C GLN A 501 -2.48 6.54 4.05
N GLN A 502 -3.17 5.59 3.43
CA GLN A 502 -4.38 5.00 3.98
C GLN A 502 -4.12 4.31 5.33
N ALA A 503 -3.02 3.56 5.44
CA ALA A 503 -2.67 2.83 6.66
C ALA A 503 -2.29 3.77 7.81
N ILE A 504 -1.44 4.78 7.54
CA ILE A 504 -1.00 5.75 8.55
C ILE A 504 -2.17 6.61 9.04
N ALA A 505 -3.07 7.02 8.15
CA ALA A 505 -4.25 7.80 8.51
C ALA A 505 -5.35 6.95 9.20
N GLY A 506 -5.29 5.63 9.10
CA GLY A 506 -6.34 4.72 9.58
C GLY A 506 -7.67 4.86 8.84
N SER A 507 -7.69 5.57 7.70
CA SER A 507 -8.89 5.87 6.92
C SER A 507 -8.56 5.96 5.43
N SER A 508 -9.49 5.53 4.56
CA SER A 508 -9.39 5.76 3.12
C SER A 508 -9.76 7.20 2.73
N ARG A 509 -10.48 7.91 3.61
CA ARG A 509 -10.85 9.31 3.40
C ARG A 509 -9.94 10.22 4.20
N LEU A 510 -9.20 11.07 3.51
CA LEU A 510 -8.25 11.99 4.07
C LEU A 510 -8.76 13.42 3.95
N ASP A 511 -8.63 14.18 5.03
CA ASP A 511 -8.83 15.62 5.00
C ASP A 511 -7.52 16.28 4.50
N PRO A 512 -7.50 16.89 3.30
CA PRO A 512 -6.29 17.50 2.75
C PRO A 512 -5.65 18.57 3.63
N ALA A 513 -6.47 19.25 4.46
CA ALA A 513 -5.99 20.28 5.37
C ALA A 513 -5.15 19.74 6.53
N LYS A 514 -5.31 18.44 6.84
CA LYS A 514 -4.56 17.74 7.90
C LYS A 514 -3.32 17.03 7.39
N LEU A 515 -3.15 16.95 6.06
CA LEU A 515 -1.97 16.34 5.47
C LEU A 515 -0.79 17.31 5.53
N GLU A 516 0.37 16.77 5.85
CA GLU A 516 1.61 17.52 5.76
C GLU A 516 1.95 17.84 4.29
N ARG A 517 2.71 18.91 4.06
CA ARG A 517 3.07 19.33 2.69
C ARG A 517 3.77 18.23 1.89
N LEU A 518 4.62 17.44 2.54
CA LEU A 518 5.30 16.33 1.89
C LEU A 518 4.30 15.25 1.42
N ASP A 519 3.37 14.87 2.29
CA ASP A 519 2.32 13.90 1.96
C ASP A 519 1.39 14.39 0.84
N GLN A 520 1.03 15.68 0.87
CA GLN A 520 0.26 16.30 -0.21
C GLN A 520 0.99 16.19 -1.56
N ARG A 521 2.32 16.38 -1.58
CA ARG A 521 3.13 16.25 -2.80
C ARG A 521 3.25 14.83 -3.28
N LEU A 522 3.53 13.90 -2.35
CA LEU A 522 3.59 12.47 -2.67
C LEU A 522 2.27 12.00 -3.28
N LEU A 523 1.14 12.39 -2.69
CA LEU A 523 -0.18 12.06 -3.22
C LEU A 523 -0.44 12.73 -4.57
N LYS A 524 -0.01 13.97 -4.78
CA LYS A 524 -0.13 14.65 -6.07
C LYS A 524 0.65 13.92 -7.16
N THR A 525 1.87 13.51 -6.86
CA THR A 525 2.69 12.71 -7.79
C THR A 525 2.01 11.37 -8.08
N ALA A 526 1.52 10.68 -7.03
CA ALA A 526 0.77 9.44 -7.18
C ALA A 526 -0.45 9.61 -8.10
N PHE A 527 -1.25 10.66 -7.92
CA PHE A 527 -2.42 10.92 -8.78
C PHE A 527 -2.03 11.23 -10.23
N THR A 528 -0.90 11.90 -10.45
CA THR A 528 -0.37 12.10 -11.80
C THR A 528 -0.03 10.76 -12.45
N SER A 529 0.58 9.84 -11.72
CA SER A 529 0.87 8.49 -12.21
C SER A 529 -0.41 7.68 -12.47
N VAL A 530 -1.45 7.82 -11.64
CA VAL A 530 -2.77 7.22 -11.89
C VAL A 530 -3.36 7.74 -13.20
N LEU A 531 -3.36 9.06 -13.44
CA LEU A 531 -3.87 9.64 -14.69
C LEU A 531 -3.11 9.10 -15.91
N ARG A 532 -1.77 9.02 -15.85
CA ARG A 532 -0.96 8.44 -16.93
C ARG A 532 -1.31 6.98 -17.20
N LEU A 533 -1.55 6.19 -16.14
CA LEU A 533 -1.99 4.80 -16.27
C LEU A 533 -3.34 4.72 -16.98
N LEU A 534 -4.31 5.54 -16.59
CA LEU A 534 -5.65 5.55 -17.18
C LEU A 534 -5.64 6.01 -18.65
N GLU A 535 -4.83 7.02 -18.98
CA GLU A 535 -4.60 7.42 -20.37
C GLU A 535 -3.96 6.30 -21.20
N HIS A 536 -2.99 5.58 -20.62
CA HIS A 536 -2.37 4.42 -21.25
C HIS A 536 -3.38 3.28 -21.46
N THR A 537 -4.23 3.02 -20.47
CA THR A 537 -5.31 2.04 -20.53
C THR A 537 -6.28 2.37 -21.66
N THR A 538 -6.70 3.63 -21.77
CA THR A 538 -7.60 4.10 -22.84
C THR A 538 -6.99 3.85 -24.22
N ARG A 539 -5.72 4.23 -24.42
CA ARG A 539 -5.05 4.06 -25.72
C ARG A 539 -4.89 2.59 -26.12
N LYS A 540 -4.53 1.74 -25.17
CA LYS A 540 -4.16 0.34 -25.46
C LYS A 540 -5.32 -0.64 -25.48
N LEU A 541 -6.35 -0.41 -24.69
CA LEU A 541 -7.43 -1.38 -24.48
C LEU A 541 -8.82 -0.92 -24.92
N ILE A 542 -9.01 0.37 -25.17
CA ILE A 542 -10.30 0.92 -25.60
C ILE A 542 -10.22 1.41 -27.04
N ASN A 543 -9.20 2.21 -27.40
CA ASN A 543 -9.07 2.82 -28.73
C ASN A 543 -8.32 1.95 -29.76
N PHE A 544 -7.80 0.78 -29.36
CA PHE A 544 -7.09 -0.16 -30.24
C PHE A 544 -5.92 0.46 -31.04
N GLU A 545 -5.12 1.37 -30.44
CA GLU A 545 -3.89 1.90 -31.03
C GLU A 545 -2.63 1.06 -30.74
#